data_d6a76e7a55adb5b2174c8d3afcb3ba03
#
_entry.id   d6a76e7a55adb5b2174c8d3afcb3ba03
#
_cell.length_a   1.000
_cell.length_b   1.000
_cell.length_c   1.000
_cell.angle_alpha   90.00
_cell.angle_beta   90.00
_cell.angle_gamma   90.00
#
_symmetry.space_group_name_H-M   'P 1'
#
loop_
_entity.id
_entity.type
_entity.pdbx_description
1 polymer ?
#
loop_
_entity_poly.entity_id
_entity_poly.type
_entity_poly.pdbx_seq_one_letter_code
_entity_poly.pdbx_strand_id
1 'polypeptide(L)'
;MKRKFWNWVRNEGEKRILLLDGEISDETWWGDEVTPQMFRSELNAAEGDIDLWINSPGGDCYAAAQIYNMLMEYKGNVAVKIDGIAASAASVVAMAGTTVEMSPVATIMIHNPMTVSIGDTHEMERTITFLSEIKESIINAYELKTGLSRVKISRLMDAETWMNAKKAVELRFADSVLYTDVQRPVTEVADGLIFSRAAVTNSLLSKFGQGTHNVDAEPLKRRLFSISH
;
A
#
# COMPACT_ATOMS: atom_id res chain seq x y z
N MET A 1 18.37 14.09 -2.79
CA MET A 1 17.28 14.18 -1.80
C MET A 1 16.78 12.78 -1.53
N LYS A 2 16.84 12.28 -0.31
CA LYS A 2 16.37 10.91 0.03
C LYS A 2 14.88 10.82 -0.27
N ARG A 3 14.46 9.85 -1.07
CA ARG A 3 13.05 9.67 -1.45
C ARG A 3 12.40 8.74 -0.42
N LYS A 4 11.93 9.33 0.70
CA LYS A 4 11.13 8.60 1.68
C LYS A 4 9.72 8.39 1.16
N PHE A 5 9.11 7.23 1.45
CA PHE A 5 7.70 6.97 1.21
C PHE A 5 6.81 7.48 2.37
N TRP A 6 7.38 8.16 3.36
CA TRP A 6 6.64 8.86 4.40
C TRP A 6 7.17 10.28 4.61
N ASN A 7 6.30 11.16 5.08
CA ASN A 7 6.63 12.55 5.40
C ASN A 7 5.80 13.06 6.59
N TRP A 8 6.44 13.79 7.49
CA TRP A 8 5.78 14.48 8.58
C TRP A 8 5.44 15.90 8.16
N VAL A 9 4.13 16.23 8.23
CA VAL A 9 3.66 17.60 7.99
C VAL A 9 3.62 18.34 9.34
N ARG A 10 4.35 19.45 9.44
CA ARG A 10 4.29 20.33 10.60
C ARG A 10 3.06 21.21 10.48
N ASN A 11 2.07 20.99 11.34
CA ASN A 11 0.98 21.93 11.55
C ASN A 11 1.25 22.72 12.82
N GLU A 12 0.82 23.99 12.83
CA GLU A 12 0.83 24.84 14.04
C GLU A 12 -0.22 24.38 15.09
N GLY A 13 -0.93 23.28 14.85
CA GLY A 13 -1.94 22.69 15.73
C GLY A 13 -1.44 21.44 16.47
N GLU A 14 -2.22 20.96 17.42
CA GLU A 14 -1.86 19.87 18.35
C GLU A 14 -1.75 18.49 17.71
N LYS A 15 -2.18 18.29 16.46
CA LYS A 15 -2.17 16.96 15.80
C LYS A 15 -0.96 16.78 14.88
N ARG A 16 -0.30 15.65 15.04
CA ARG A 16 0.79 15.21 14.17
C ARG A 16 0.21 14.58 12.91
N ILE A 17 0.64 15.03 11.73
CA ILE A 17 0.23 14.47 10.45
C ILE A 17 1.39 13.70 9.84
N LEU A 18 1.17 12.42 9.58
CA LEU A 18 2.08 11.53 8.88
C LEU A 18 1.46 11.17 7.52
N LEU A 19 2.19 11.44 6.45
CA LEU A 19 1.82 10.99 5.11
C LEU A 19 2.62 9.74 4.78
N LEU A 20 1.96 8.69 4.30
CA LEU A 20 2.58 7.50 3.73
C LEU A 20 2.15 7.43 2.26
N ASP A 21 3.05 7.83 1.36
CA ASP A 21 2.78 8.00 -0.06
C ASP A 21 3.84 7.31 -0.92
N GLY A 22 3.38 6.50 -1.88
CA GLY A 22 4.23 5.71 -2.76
C GLY A 22 4.56 4.32 -2.26
N GLU A 23 5.56 3.68 -2.86
CA GLU A 23 5.95 2.29 -2.60
C GLU A 23 6.67 2.13 -1.25
N ILE A 24 6.23 1.17 -0.44
CA ILE A 24 6.88 0.80 0.82
C ILE A 24 8.12 -0.03 0.50
N SER A 25 9.30 0.44 0.91
CA SER A 25 10.58 -0.21 0.66
C SER A 25 11.49 -0.08 1.87
N ASP A 26 12.34 -1.05 2.10
CA ASP A 26 13.42 -1.01 3.10
C ASP A 26 14.78 -0.63 2.48
N GLU A 27 14.89 -0.66 1.15
CA GLU A 27 16.12 -0.35 0.42
C GLU A 27 15.89 0.67 -0.71
N THR A 28 16.86 1.53 -0.94
CA THR A 28 16.99 2.28 -2.17
C THR A 28 18.23 1.80 -2.94
N TRP A 29 18.09 1.57 -4.25
CA TRP A 29 19.15 1.09 -5.15
C TRP A 29 20.41 1.98 -5.20
N TRP A 30 20.41 3.15 -4.53
CA TRP A 30 21.45 4.18 -4.63
C TRP A 30 22.07 4.57 -3.29
N GLY A 31 21.94 3.74 -2.23
CA GLY A 31 22.54 4.00 -0.93
C GLY A 31 21.85 5.11 -0.12
N ASP A 32 20.66 5.52 -0.51
CA ASP A 32 19.80 6.45 0.24
C ASP A 32 18.87 5.66 1.17
N GLU A 33 19.46 4.84 2.03
CA GLU A 33 18.74 3.93 2.92
C GLU A 33 17.62 4.64 3.67
N VAL A 34 16.39 4.21 3.39
CA VAL A 34 15.18 4.55 4.15
C VAL A 34 14.90 3.36 5.04
N THR A 35 15.35 3.41 6.28
CA THR A 35 15.26 2.27 7.19
C THR A 35 14.06 2.37 8.12
N PRO A 36 13.50 1.25 8.57
CA PRO A 36 12.49 1.23 9.63
C PRO A 36 12.95 1.93 10.92
N GLN A 37 14.26 1.95 11.21
CA GLN A 37 14.83 2.68 12.34
C GLN A 37 14.66 4.20 12.20
N MET A 38 14.78 4.74 10.97
CA MET A 38 14.50 6.16 10.71
C MET A 38 13.02 6.48 10.98
N PHE A 39 12.12 5.62 10.49
CA PHE A 39 10.69 5.74 10.76
C PHE A 39 10.41 5.72 12.27
N ARG A 40 10.96 4.77 13.01
CA ARG A 40 10.85 4.67 14.48
C ARG A 40 11.35 5.91 15.19
N SER A 41 12.50 6.44 14.78
CA SER A 41 13.07 7.64 15.39
C SER A 41 12.19 8.86 15.19
N GLU A 42 11.64 9.03 13.98
CA GLU A 42 10.74 10.14 13.66
C GLU A 42 9.36 9.97 14.32
N LEU A 43 8.85 8.74 14.40
CA LEU A 43 7.60 8.42 15.11
C LEU A 43 7.68 8.82 16.59
N ASN A 44 8.79 8.50 17.24
CA ASN A 44 9.01 8.75 18.66
C ASN A 44 9.59 10.15 18.97
N ALA A 45 9.81 10.99 17.96
CA ALA A 45 10.38 12.33 18.15
C ALA A 45 9.43 13.30 18.86
N ALA A 46 8.14 12.99 18.92
CA ALA A 46 7.15 13.75 19.68
C ALA A 46 6.01 12.83 20.14
N GLU A 47 5.27 13.27 21.13
CA GLU A 47 4.07 12.60 21.66
C GLU A 47 2.80 13.19 21.02
N GLY A 48 1.64 12.59 21.30
CA GLY A 48 0.33 13.05 20.86
C GLY A 48 -0.29 12.16 19.77
N ASP A 49 -1.55 12.41 19.44
CA ASP A 49 -2.28 11.63 18.45
C ASP A 49 -1.74 11.91 17.03
N ILE A 50 -1.85 10.89 16.16
CA ILE A 50 -1.36 10.93 14.79
C ILE A 50 -2.52 10.77 13.82
N ASP A 51 -2.64 11.67 12.84
CA ASP A 51 -3.43 11.45 11.64
C ASP A 51 -2.48 10.88 10.56
N LEU A 52 -2.64 9.57 10.26
CA LEU A 52 -1.86 8.87 9.23
C LEU A 52 -2.63 8.82 7.92
N TRP A 53 -2.18 9.56 6.93
CA TRP A 53 -2.75 9.53 5.58
C TRP A 53 -2.01 8.52 4.71
N ILE A 54 -2.76 7.64 4.03
CA ILE A 54 -2.20 6.56 3.22
C ILE A 54 -2.66 6.71 1.77
N ASN A 55 -1.66 6.77 0.86
CA ASN A 55 -1.81 6.67 -0.58
C ASN A 55 -0.66 5.82 -1.15
N SER A 56 -0.76 4.50 -1.02
CA SER A 56 0.33 3.58 -1.34
C SER A 56 -0.15 2.32 -2.06
N PRO A 57 0.56 1.87 -3.11
CA PRO A 57 0.30 0.58 -3.76
C PRO A 57 0.80 -0.62 -2.93
N GLY A 58 1.48 -0.38 -1.81
CA GLY A 58 2.16 -1.42 -1.04
C GLY A 58 3.65 -1.48 -1.35
N GLY A 59 4.23 -2.67 -1.29
CA GLY A 59 5.66 -2.92 -1.51
C GLY A 59 6.17 -4.03 -0.61
N ASP A 60 7.29 -3.81 0.06
CA ASP A 60 7.94 -4.81 0.90
C ASP A 60 7.11 -5.20 2.13
N CYS A 61 6.84 -6.51 2.28
CA CYS A 61 6.02 -7.06 3.35
C CYS A 61 6.68 -6.92 4.74
N TYR A 62 8.01 -7.02 4.81
CA TYR A 62 8.71 -6.93 6.10
C TYR A 62 8.83 -5.51 6.59
N ALA A 63 9.09 -4.56 5.67
CA ALA A 63 9.06 -3.13 5.99
C ALA A 63 7.66 -2.72 6.50
N ALA A 64 6.62 -3.18 5.83
CA ALA A 64 5.24 -2.94 6.25
C ALA A 64 4.92 -3.56 7.63
N ALA A 65 5.38 -4.80 7.88
CA ALA A 65 5.19 -5.46 9.17
C ALA A 65 5.90 -4.72 10.31
N GLN A 66 7.10 -4.18 10.06
CA GLN A 66 7.80 -3.37 11.06
C GLN A 66 7.06 -2.05 11.34
N ILE A 67 6.58 -1.36 10.30
CA ILE A 67 5.78 -0.13 10.46
C ILE A 67 4.49 -0.44 11.21
N TYR A 68 3.78 -1.51 10.85
CA TYR A 68 2.60 -1.97 11.56
C TYR A 68 2.86 -2.12 13.07
N ASN A 69 3.93 -2.84 13.44
CA ASN A 69 4.27 -3.05 14.85
C ASN A 69 4.62 -1.73 15.55
N MET A 70 5.37 -0.83 14.91
CA MET A 70 5.70 0.47 15.48
C MET A 70 4.46 1.33 15.76
N LEU A 71 3.48 1.28 14.85
CA LEU A 71 2.21 1.99 15.02
C LEU A 71 1.34 1.34 16.10
N MET A 72 1.34 0.00 16.21
CA MET A 72 0.63 -0.73 17.28
C MET A 72 1.23 -0.47 18.67
N GLU A 73 2.56 -0.28 18.75
CA GLU A 73 3.27 0.05 19.99
C GLU A 73 3.16 1.53 20.37
N TYR A 74 2.67 2.37 19.45
CA TYR A 74 2.60 3.82 19.68
C TYR A 74 1.59 4.16 20.78
N LYS A 75 1.98 5.05 21.71
CA LYS A 75 1.17 5.35 22.91
C LYS A 75 -0.04 6.24 22.64
N GLY A 76 0.02 7.07 21.56
CA GLY A 76 -1.10 7.93 21.15
C GLY A 76 -2.07 7.20 20.23
N ASN A 77 -3.21 7.82 19.92
CA ASN A 77 -4.12 7.30 18.91
C ASN A 77 -3.53 7.51 17.50
N VAL A 78 -3.72 6.52 16.63
CA VAL A 78 -3.36 6.58 15.22
C VAL A 78 -4.64 6.55 14.40
N ALA A 79 -5.09 7.71 13.93
CA ALA A 79 -6.24 7.82 13.02
C ALA A 79 -5.75 7.66 11.59
N VAL A 80 -5.96 6.47 11.02
CA VAL A 80 -5.62 6.19 9.62
C VAL A 80 -6.69 6.76 8.70
N LYS A 81 -6.26 7.48 7.67
CA LYS A 81 -7.11 8.07 6.62
C LYS A 81 -6.61 7.65 5.25
N ILE A 82 -7.42 6.88 4.53
CA ILE A 82 -7.07 6.43 3.18
C ILE A 82 -7.74 7.39 2.20
N ASP A 83 -6.93 8.19 1.50
CA ASP A 83 -7.43 9.23 0.59
C ASP A 83 -7.34 8.85 -0.90
N GLY A 84 -6.47 7.91 -1.25
CA GLY A 84 -6.35 7.35 -2.60
C GLY A 84 -6.43 5.84 -2.59
N ILE A 85 -5.34 5.20 -2.23
CA ILE A 85 -5.22 3.74 -2.24
C ILE A 85 -4.42 3.24 -1.03
N ALA A 86 -4.87 2.12 -0.45
CA ALA A 86 -4.08 1.31 0.46
C ALA A 86 -4.09 -0.13 -0.05
N ALA A 87 -3.11 -0.49 -0.89
CA ALA A 87 -3.06 -1.80 -1.51
C ALA A 87 -1.94 -2.66 -0.93
N SER A 88 -2.13 -3.99 -0.96
CA SER A 88 -1.09 -4.96 -0.60
C SER A 88 -0.50 -4.66 0.80
N ALA A 89 0.82 -4.52 0.91
CA ALA A 89 1.53 -4.21 2.15
C ALA A 89 1.02 -2.93 2.86
N ALA A 90 0.57 -1.91 2.10
CA ALA A 90 -0.02 -0.70 2.68
C ALA A 90 -1.37 -0.94 3.38
N SER A 91 -2.14 -1.93 2.92
CA SER A 91 -3.37 -2.32 3.60
C SER A 91 -3.09 -2.97 4.96
N VAL A 92 -1.96 -3.68 5.10
CA VAL A 92 -1.51 -4.22 6.39
C VAL A 92 -1.16 -3.08 7.35
N VAL A 93 -0.40 -2.08 6.89
CA VAL A 93 -0.08 -0.88 7.69
C VAL A 93 -1.35 -0.18 8.16
N ALA A 94 -2.35 -0.05 7.29
CA ALA A 94 -3.62 0.58 7.63
C ALA A 94 -4.34 -0.11 8.80
N MET A 95 -4.19 -1.42 8.96
CA MET A 95 -4.81 -2.19 10.07
C MET A 95 -4.22 -1.86 11.44
N ALA A 96 -3.09 -1.17 11.53
CA ALA A 96 -2.52 -0.70 12.79
C ALA A 96 -3.25 0.54 13.35
N GLY A 97 -4.14 1.14 12.58
CA GLY A 97 -4.90 2.31 13.03
C GLY A 97 -5.86 2.00 14.19
N THR A 98 -5.86 2.87 15.20
CA THR A 98 -6.90 2.91 16.24
C THR A 98 -8.27 3.08 15.57
N THR A 99 -8.34 3.98 14.59
CA THR A 99 -9.46 4.14 13.66
C THR A 99 -8.94 4.12 12.24
N VAL A 100 -9.75 3.58 11.31
CA VAL A 100 -9.46 3.57 9.87
C VAL A 100 -10.65 4.18 9.13
N GLU A 101 -10.40 5.30 8.48
CA GLU A 101 -11.40 6.05 7.73
C GLU A 101 -11.00 6.10 6.24
N MET A 102 -11.98 6.01 5.36
CA MET A 102 -11.72 6.03 3.91
C MET A 102 -12.42 7.18 3.22
N SER A 103 -11.69 7.87 2.34
CA SER A 103 -12.35 8.77 1.38
C SER A 103 -13.38 8.00 0.55
N PRO A 104 -14.53 8.61 0.18
CA PRO A 104 -15.55 7.97 -0.65
C PRO A 104 -15.03 7.42 -1.98
N VAL A 105 -13.90 7.95 -2.47
CA VAL A 105 -13.26 7.58 -3.73
C VAL A 105 -12.02 6.71 -3.56
N ALA A 106 -11.63 6.42 -2.31
CA ALA A 106 -10.48 5.58 -2.01
C ALA A 106 -10.79 4.09 -2.16
N THR A 107 -9.72 3.31 -2.27
CA THR A 107 -9.78 1.84 -2.39
C THR A 107 -8.77 1.17 -1.45
N ILE A 108 -9.17 0.02 -0.89
CA ILE A 108 -8.25 -0.95 -0.26
C ILE A 108 -8.15 -2.17 -1.17
N MET A 109 -6.95 -2.75 -1.29
CA MET A 109 -6.76 -4.03 -1.96
C MET A 109 -5.95 -4.98 -1.07
N ILE A 110 -6.42 -6.21 -0.99
CA ILE A 110 -5.73 -7.31 -0.31
C ILE A 110 -5.52 -8.46 -1.26
N HIS A 111 -4.33 -9.06 -1.23
CA HIS A 111 -3.95 -10.21 -2.04
C HIS A 111 -2.91 -11.09 -1.33
N ASN A 112 -2.57 -12.22 -1.92
CA ASN A 112 -1.50 -13.08 -1.43
C ASN A 112 -0.12 -12.42 -1.63
N PRO A 113 0.84 -12.68 -0.73
CA PRO A 113 2.22 -12.25 -0.93
C PRO A 113 2.81 -12.88 -2.19
N MET A 114 3.67 -12.14 -2.88
CA MET A 114 4.34 -12.58 -4.11
C MET A 114 5.85 -12.41 -3.96
N THR A 115 6.58 -13.28 -4.67
CA THR A 115 8.03 -13.13 -4.84
C THR A 115 8.46 -13.70 -6.18
N VAL A 116 9.70 -13.42 -6.56
CA VAL A 116 10.36 -14.08 -7.69
C VAL A 116 11.37 -15.06 -7.12
N SER A 117 11.32 -16.32 -7.57
CA SER A 117 12.25 -17.36 -7.15
C SER A 117 12.87 -18.03 -8.37
N ILE A 118 14.16 -18.34 -8.28
CA ILE A 118 14.92 -19.05 -9.31
C ILE A 118 15.71 -20.15 -8.62
N GLY A 119 15.57 -21.37 -9.09
CA GLY A 119 16.26 -22.52 -8.51
C GLY A 119 15.73 -23.84 -8.96
N ASP A 120 16.08 -24.91 -8.27
CA ASP A 120 15.59 -26.25 -8.49
C ASP A 120 14.22 -26.49 -7.79
N THR A 121 13.73 -27.72 -7.87
CA THR A 121 12.44 -28.12 -7.26
C THR A 121 12.41 -27.85 -5.76
N HIS A 122 13.51 -28.11 -5.05
CA HIS A 122 13.58 -27.88 -3.61
C HIS A 122 13.52 -26.39 -3.25
N GLU A 123 14.12 -25.54 -4.08
CA GLU A 123 14.03 -24.09 -3.89
C GLU A 123 12.61 -23.57 -4.10
N MET A 124 11.90 -24.13 -5.11
CA MET A 124 10.50 -23.79 -5.35
C MET A 124 9.61 -24.24 -4.17
N GLU A 125 9.81 -25.43 -3.63
CA GLU A 125 9.05 -25.93 -2.47
C GLU A 125 9.30 -25.08 -1.22
N ARG A 126 10.54 -24.64 -0.97
CA ARG A 126 10.86 -23.71 0.11
C ARG A 126 10.17 -22.36 -0.08
N THR A 127 10.18 -21.85 -1.31
CA THR A 127 9.51 -20.58 -1.64
C THR A 127 8.00 -20.65 -1.41
N ILE A 128 7.36 -21.76 -1.77
CA ILE A 128 5.93 -21.99 -1.51
C ILE A 128 5.65 -21.98 -0.01
N THR A 129 6.45 -22.70 0.77
CA THR A 129 6.32 -22.76 2.23
C THR A 129 6.51 -21.36 2.84
N PHE A 130 7.55 -20.64 2.41
CA PHE A 130 7.83 -19.29 2.84
C PHE A 130 6.69 -18.30 2.58
N LEU A 131 6.13 -18.31 1.36
CA LEU A 131 4.98 -17.46 1.02
C LEU A 131 3.73 -17.83 1.83
N SER A 132 3.56 -19.11 2.16
CA SER A 132 2.44 -19.56 2.99
C SER A 132 2.56 -18.98 4.42
N GLU A 133 3.74 -18.98 5.01
CA GLU A 133 3.97 -18.41 6.33
C GLU A 133 3.79 -16.88 6.35
N ILE A 134 4.25 -16.17 5.30
CA ILE A 134 3.98 -14.73 5.15
C ILE A 134 2.48 -14.47 5.03
N LYS A 135 1.75 -15.27 4.25
CA LYS A 135 0.29 -15.16 4.13
C LYS A 135 -0.39 -15.29 5.48
N GLU A 136 -0.04 -16.31 6.27
CA GLU A 136 -0.60 -16.51 7.61
C GLU A 136 -0.30 -15.33 8.55
N SER A 137 0.92 -14.76 8.46
CA SER A 137 1.30 -13.56 9.20
C SER A 137 0.45 -12.34 8.83
N ILE A 138 0.21 -12.11 7.55
CA ILE A 138 -0.66 -11.04 7.04
C ILE A 138 -2.11 -11.24 7.51
N ILE A 139 -2.62 -12.47 7.47
CA ILE A 139 -3.96 -12.81 7.95
C ILE A 139 -4.14 -12.42 9.41
N ASN A 140 -3.12 -12.57 10.26
CA ASN A 140 -3.19 -12.16 11.67
C ASN A 140 -3.55 -10.67 11.83
N ALA A 141 -2.94 -9.79 11.04
CA ALA A 141 -3.24 -8.36 11.09
C ALA A 141 -4.68 -8.06 10.67
N TYR A 142 -5.14 -8.69 9.58
CA TYR A 142 -6.52 -8.52 9.11
C TYR A 142 -7.55 -9.12 10.09
N GLU A 143 -7.28 -10.29 10.66
CA GLU A 143 -8.15 -10.93 11.66
C GLU A 143 -8.30 -10.07 12.90
N LEU A 144 -7.19 -9.52 13.41
CA LEU A 144 -7.17 -8.65 14.58
C LEU A 144 -8.02 -7.40 14.37
N LYS A 145 -7.94 -6.76 13.21
CA LYS A 145 -8.70 -5.55 12.90
C LYS A 145 -10.17 -5.84 12.57
N THR A 146 -10.42 -6.83 11.72
CA THR A 146 -11.76 -7.05 11.14
C THR A 146 -12.64 -7.97 11.95
N GLY A 147 -12.05 -8.88 12.74
CA GLY A 147 -12.76 -9.98 13.40
C GLY A 147 -13.36 -11.01 12.43
N LEU A 148 -12.98 -11.00 11.16
CA LEU A 148 -13.39 -12.01 10.20
C LEU A 148 -12.61 -13.31 10.43
N SER A 149 -13.22 -14.45 10.07
CA SER A 149 -12.54 -15.73 10.17
C SER A 149 -11.35 -15.81 9.17
N ARG A 150 -10.27 -16.47 9.57
CA ARG A 150 -9.06 -16.72 8.75
C ARG A 150 -9.41 -17.29 7.38
N VAL A 151 -10.36 -18.24 7.33
CA VAL A 151 -10.83 -18.84 6.07
C VAL A 151 -11.45 -17.79 5.14
N LYS A 152 -12.24 -16.85 5.69
CA LYS A 152 -12.83 -15.77 4.88
C LYS A 152 -11.77 -14.80 4.40
N ILE A 153 -10.83 -14.41 5.25
CA ILE A 153 -9.71 -13.52 4.89
C ILE A 153 -8.85 -14.18 3.81
N SER A 154 -8.45 -15.46 3.99
CA SER A 154 -7.67 -16.19 3.00
C SER A 154 -8.34 -16.21 1.62
N ARG A 155 -9.66 -16.48 1.56
CA ARG A 155 -10.42 -16.45 0.29
C ARG A 155 -10.45 -15.06 -0.36
N LEU A 156 -10.56 -14.00 0.45
CA LEU A 156 -10.50 -12.63 -0.06
C LEU A 156 -9.12 -12.30 -0.62
N MET A 157 -8.05 -12.79 0.00
CA MET A 157 -6.68 -12.63 -0.49
C MET A 157 -6.44 -13.45 -1.76
N ASP A 158 -6.92 -14.71 -1.80
CA ASP A 158 -6.83 -15.58 -2.98
C ASP A 158 -7.53 -14.98 -4.21
N ALA A 159 -8.59 -14.22 -3.98
CA ALA A 159 -9.38 -13.55 -5.02
C ALA A 159 -8.84 -12.16 -5.42
N GLU A 160 -7.73 -11.71 -4.82
CA GLU A 160 -7.25 -10.32 -4.99
C GLU A 160 -8.41 -9.33 -4.86
N THR A 161 -8.85 -9.12 -3.61
CA THR A 161 -10.07 -8.38 -3.36
C THR A 161 -9.82 -6.87 -3.30
N TRP A 162 -10.47 -6.15 -4.20
CA TRP A 162 -10.56 -4.70 -4.22
C TRP A 162 -11.84 -4.24 -3.52
N MET A 163 -11.71 -3.29 -2.60
CA MET A 163 -12.80 -2.78 -1.77
C MET A 163 -12.89 -1.27 -1.91
N ASN A 164 -14.03 -0.75 -2.35
CA ASN A 164 -14.35 0.66 -2.15
C ASN A 164 -14.67 0.94 -0.68
N ALA A 165 -14.82 2.22 -0.31
CA ALA A 165 -15.03 2.62 1.08
C ALA A 165 -16.21 1.92 1.74
N LYS A 166 -17.36 1.78 1.08
CA LYS A 166 -18.55 1.09 1.61
C LYS A 166 -18.28 -0.39 1.87
N LYS A 167 -17.62 -1.07 0.93
CA LYS A 167 -17.28 -2.49 1.06
C LYS A 167 -16.24 -2.74 2.14
N ALA A 168 -15.27 -1.83 2.28
CA ALA A 168 -14.28 -1.90 3.33
C ALA A 168 -14.92 -1.77 4.72
N VAL A 169 -15.88 -0.86 4.90
CA VAL A 169 -16.65 -0.72 6.15
C VAL A 169 -17.51 -1.97 6.41
N GLU A 170 -18.21 -2.50 5.40
CA GLU A 170 -19.00 -3.74 5.51
C GLU A 170 -18.15 -4.92 6.01
N LEU A 171 -16.92 -5.03 5.50
CA LEU A 171 -15.97 -6.09 5.87
C LEU A 171 -15.07 -5.71 7.05
N ARG A 172 -15.25 -4.54 7.65
CA ARG A 172 -14.52 -4.02 8.82
C ARG A 172 -13.01 -3.78 8.56
N PHE A 173 -12.60 -3.60 7.31
CA PHE A 173 -11.28 -3.08 6.97
C PHE A 173 -11.18 -1.57 7.17
N ALA A 174 -12.32 -0.89 7.23
CA ALA A 174 -12.45 0.49 7.64
C ALA A 174 -13.59 0.64 8.65
N ASP A 175 -13.50 1.65 9.50
CA ASP A 175 -14.50 1.94 10.53
C ASP A 175 -15.58 2.89 9.99
N SER A 176 -15.21 3.85 9.13
CA SER A 176 -16.15 4.83 8.57
C SER A 176 -15.69 5.38 7.21
N VAL A 177 -16.61 6.08 6.55
CA VAL A 177 -16.32 6.82 5.31
C VAL A 177 -16.17 8.30 5.65
N LEU A 178 -15.05 8.91 5.22
CA LEU A 178 -14.78 10.34 5.41
C LEU A 178 -15.84 11.20 4.73
N TYR A 179 -16.08 12.39 5.28
CA TYR A 179 -16.94 13.43 4.70
C TYR A 179 -18.43 13.07 4.59
N THR A 180 -18.91 12.04 5.29
CA THR A 180 -20.33 11.67 5.29
C THR A 180 -21.22 12.75 5.90
N ASP A 181 -20.68 13.52 6.86
CA ASP A 181 -21.42 14.58 7.56
C ASP A 181 -21.32 15.96 6.87
N VAL A 182 -20.58 16.06 5.77
CA VAL A 182 -20.47 17.28 5.00
C VAL A 182 -21.72 17.43 4.13
N GLN A 183 -22.73 18.17 4.62
CA GLN A 183 -23.85 18.63 3.81
C GLN A 183 -23.32 19.59 2.72
N ARG A 184 -22.86 19.02 1.61
CA ARG A 184 -22.67 19.82 0.40
C ARG A 184 -24.06 20.07 -0.19
N PRO A 185 -24.38 21.32 -0.58
CA PRO A 185 -25.60 21.55 -1.35
C PRO A 185 -25.54 20.61 -2.55
N VAL A 186 -26.54 19.73 -2.66
CA VAL A 186 -26.69 18.83 -3.80
C VAL A 186 -26.99 19.70 -5.01
N THR A 187 -25.94 20.12 -5.72
CA THR A 187 -26.13 20.56 -7.10
C THR A 187 -26.45 19.27 -7.85
N GLU A 188 -27.63 19.15 -8.39
CA GLU A 188 -28.03 18.01 -9.22
C GLU A 188 -26.97 17.79 -10.29
N VAL A 189 -26.17 16.74 -10.09
CA VAL A 189 -25.18 16.31 -11.07
C VAL A 189 -25.97 15.59 -12.15
N ALA A 190 -26.01 16.18 -13.34
CA ALA A 190 -26.65 15.61 -14.50
C ALA A 190 -26.26 14.14 -14.68
N ASP A 191 -27.26 13.28 -14.78
CA ASP A 191 -27.12 11.88 -15.19
C ASP A 191 -26.28 11.78 -16.47
N GLY A 192 -25.09 11.19 -16.36
CA GLY A 192 -24.27 10.97 -17.57
C GLY A 192 -22.79 10.67 -17.41
N LEU A 193 -22.20 10.70 -16.22
CA LEU A 193 -20.80 10.33 -16.05
C LEU A 193 -20.63 8.81 -15.89
N ILE A 194 -20.54 8.10 -17.02
CA ILE A 194 -20.16 6.69 -17.07
C ILE A 194 -18.64 6.64 -16.98
N PHE A 195 -18.09 6.32 -15.80
CA PHE A 195 -16.68 5.97 -15.66
C PHE A 195 -16.44 4.61 -16.33
N SER A 196 -15.94 4.63 -17.56
CA SER A 196 -15.54 3.43 -18.26
C SER A 196 -14.28 2.85 -17.60
N ARG A 197 -14.34 1.59 -17.15
CA ARG A 197 -13.20 0.82 -16.64
C ARG A 197 -12.01 0.86 -17.62
N ALA A 198 -12.30 0.86 -18.93
CA ALA A 198 -11.31 1.00 -19.99
C ALA A 198 -10.60 2.37 -19.97
N ALA A 199 -11.31 3.47 -19.66
CA ALA A 199 -10.70 4.80 -19.61
C ALA A 199 -9.74 4.93 -18.43
N VAL A 200 -10.07 4.35 -17.26
CA VAL A 200 -9.18 4.33 -16.08
C VAL A 200 -7.97 3.43 -16.36
N THR A 201 -8.18 2.24 -16.91
CA THR A 201 -7.09 1.31 -17.24
C THR A 201 -6.16 1.92 -18.30
N ASN A 202 -6.69 2.55 -19.34
CA ASN A 202 -5.89 3.21 -20.36
C ASN A 202 -5.14 4.43 -19.82
N SER A 203 -5.72 5.18 -18.89
CA SER A 203 -5.03 6.29 -18.21
C SER A 203 -3.87 5.80 -17.33
N LEU A 204 -4.05 4.67 -16.65
CA LEU A 204 -2.97 4.03 -15.88
C LEU A 204 -1.89 3.47 -16.82
N LEU A 205 -2.27 2.74 -17.86
CA LEU A 205 -1.34 2.18 -18.85
C LEU A 205 -0.56 3.27 -19.58
N SER A 206 -1.17 4.42 -19.89
CA SER A 206 -0.46 5.55 -20.52
C SER A 206 0.57 6.19 -19.60
N LYS A 207 0.37 6.15 -18.30
CA LYS A 207 1.37 6.61 -17.30
C LYS A 207 2.53 5.62 -17.14
N PHE A 208 2.30 4.33 -17.33
CA PHE A 208 3.35 3.30 -17.32
C PHE A 208 4.05 3.15 -18.69
N GLY A 209 3.42 3.54 -19.80
CA GLY A 209 3.91 3.37 -21.17
C GLY A 209 4.84 4.49 -21.69
N GLN A 210 5.16 5.52 -20.92
CA GLN A 210 6.03 6.62 -21.37
C GLN A 210 7.50 6.49 -20.98
N GLY A 211 7.92 5.29 -20.59
CA GLY A 211 9.34 4.94 -20.48
C GLY A 211 9.87 4.33 -21.79
N THR A 212 9.74 4.98 -22.93
CA THR A 212 10.52 4.60 -24.11
C THR A 212 11.97 4.97 -23.84
N HIS A 213 12.70 4.08 -23.16
CA HIS A 213 14.13 4.02 -23.33
C HIS A 213 14.35 3.67 -24.82
N ASN A 214 14.66 4.68 -25.60
CA ASN A 214 15.21 4.50 -26.93
C ASN A 214 16.58 3.84 -26.75
N VAL A 215 16.58 2.52 -26.56
CA VAL A 215 17.81 1.74 -26.56
C VAL A 215 18.30 1.78 -28.00
N ASP A 216 19.40 2.52 -28.25
CA ASP A 216 20.05 2.47 -29.52
C ASP A 216 20.46 1.02 -29.83
N ALA A 217 19.75 0.39 -30.75
CA ALA A 217 19.93 -1.02 -31.10
C ALA A 217 21.20 -1.25 -31.94
N GLU A 218 21.85 -0.20 -32.44
CA GLU A 218 23.05 -0.30 -33.29
C GLU A 218 24.28 -0.89 -32.58
N PRO A 219 24.58 -0.56 -31.31
CA PRO A 219 25.65 -1.24 -30.59
C PRO A 219 25.38 -2.72 -30.33
N LEU A 220 24.12 -3.10 -30.16
CA LEU A 220 23.72 -4.51 -29.96
C LEU A 220 23.83 -5.31 -31.25
N LYS A 221 23.43 -4.76 -32.39
CA LYS A 221 23.61 -5.37 -33.70
C LYS A 221 25.08 -5.57 -34.04
N ARG A 222 25.96 -4.61 -33.77
CA ARG A 222 27.42 -4.72 -33.97
C ARG A 222 28.03 -5.85 -33.12
N ARG A 223 27.60 -6.03 -31.86
CA ARG A 223 28.05 -7.13 -31.04
C ARG A 223 27.56 -8.50 -31.53
N LEU A 224 26.34 -8.59 -32.03
CA LEU A 224 25.82 -9.83 -32.61
C LEU A 224 26.59 -10.21 -33.87
N PHE A 225 26.95 -9.26 -34.72
CA PHE A 225 27.73 -9.50 -35.94
C PHE A 225 29.17 -9.96 -35.64
N SER A 226 29.75 -9.55 -34.50
CA SER A 226 31.12 -9.96 -34.12
C SER A 226 31.21 -11.36 -33.48
N ILE A 227 30.07 -11.98 -33.15
CA ILE A 227 30.02 -13.33 -32.58
C ILE A 227 29.69 -14.41 -33.60
N SER A 228 29.28 -14.01 -34.82
CA SER A 228 28.89 -14.90 -35.92
C SER A 228 30.00 -15.14 -36.97
N HIS A 229 31.26 -14.83 -36.65
CA HIS A 229 32.44 -15.17 -37.48
C HIS A 229 33.55 -15.75 -36.62
#